data_4fe08cbcdb262969ca5364cfdc8a24f9
#
_entry.id   4fe08cbcdb262969ca5364cfdc8a24f9
#
_cell.length_a   1.000
_cell.length_b   1.000
_cell.length_c   1.000
_cell.angle_alpha   90.00
_cell.angle_beta   90.00
_cell.angle_gamma   90.00
#
_symmetry.space_group_name_H-M   'P 1'
#
loop_
_entity.id
_entity.type
_entity.pdbx_description
1 polymer ?
#
loop_
_entity_poly.entity_id
_entity_poly.type
_entity_poly.pdbx_seq_one_letter_code
_entity_poly.pdbx_strand_id
1 'polypeptide(L)'
;VQAGDEVRGSSILGTVPEFSFTHKILTPPDKSGRLSWVAPAGEYTIDEPIARLEDGTELRLAHYWPVRAPRPVAQKLDPSLPFLTGMRILDVMFPLVMGGAAAIPGPFGSGKTVTQQSVAKHGNADIVVYVGCGERGNEMTDVLVEFPELEDPKTGGPLMHRTILIANTSNMPVAAREASVYTGITLAEYFRDQGYSVSLMADSTSRWAEALREISSRLEEMPAEEGYPPYLGAKLA
;
A
#
# COMPACT_ATOMS: atom_id res chain seq x y z
N VAL A 1 -23.64 4.53 9.08
CA VAL A 1 -23.84 5.79 9.83
C VAL A 1 -25.17 6.43 9.48
N GLN A 2 -25.64 7.31 10.34
CA GLN A 2 -26.91 8.07 10.18
C GLN A 2 -26.65 9.56 10.47
N ALA A 3 -27.56 10.40 10.02
CA ALA A 3 -27.52 11.82 10.39
C ALA A 3 -27.62 11.96 11.93
N GLY A 4 -26.75 12.76 12.51
CA GLY A 4 -26.60 12.93 13.95
C GLY A 4 -25.44 12.14 14.58
N ASP A 5 -24.85 11.16 13.87
CA ASP A 5 -23.69 10.41 14.36
C ASP A 5 -22.43 11.29 14.37
N GLU A 6 -21.56 11.07 15.35
CA GLU A 6 -20.23 11.67 15.41
C GLU A 6 -19.22 10.79 14.70
N VAL A 7 -18.50 11.36 13.73
CA VAL A 7 -17.45 10.66 12.99
C VAL A 7 -16.10 11.32 13.23
N ARG A 8 -15.06 10.50 13.17
CA ARG A 8 -13.65 10.91 13.29
C ARG A 8 -12.89 10.46 12.06
N GLY A 9 -11.68 10.93 11.89
CA GLY A 9 -10.80 10.44 10.84
C GLY A 9 -10.76 8.92 10.78
N SER A 10 -10.89 8.37 9.58
CA SER A 10 -10.98 6.94 9.28
C SER A 10 -12.24 6.21 9.81
N SER A 11 -13.26 6.93 10.28
CA SER A 11 -14.58 6.31 10.58
C SER A 11 -15.22 5.80 9.29
N ILE A 12 -15.85 4.62 9.36
CA ILE A 12 -16.53 4.00 8.21
C ILE A 12 -17.87 4.69 7.99
N LEU A 13 -18.06 5.32 6.82
CA LEU A 13 -19.29 5.98 6.41
C LEU A 13 -20.27 5.02 5.76
N GLY A 14 -19.77 4.08 4.98
CA GLY A 14 -20.56 3.11 4.24
C GLY A 14 -19.68 2.05 3.61
N THR A 15 -20.27 1.19 2.81
CA THR A 15 -19.57 0.08 2.14
C THR A 15 -20.02 -0.05 0.70
N VAL A 16 -19.10 -0.46 -0.18
CA VAL A 16 -19.35 -0.77 -1.59
C VAL A 16 -18.77 -2.16 -1.89
N PRO A 17 -19.50 -3.04 -2.58
CA PRO A 17 -18.91 -4.30 -3.04
C PRO A 17 -17.86 -4.03 -4.12
N GLU A 18 -16.67 -4.61 -3.98
CA GLU A 18 -15.58 -4.49 -4.93
C GLU A 18 -14.93 -5.86 -5.14
N PHE A 19 -15.12 -6.46 -6.31
CA PHE A 19 -14.61 -7.79 -6.63
C PHE A 19 -14.87 -8.83 -5.52
N SER A 20 -13.80 -9.28 -4.87
CA SER A 20 -13.84 -10.32 -3.82
C SER A 20 -13.93 -9.78 -2.39
N PHE A 21 -13.94 -8.47 -2.21
CA PHE A 21 -13.97 -7.85 -0.87
C PHE A 21 -14.95 -6.68 -0.78
N THR A 22 -15.19 -6.22 0.43
CA THR A 22 -16.08 -5.08 0.69
C THR A 22 -15.25 -3.82 0.94
N HIS A 23 -15.30 -2.89 0.01
CA HIS A 23 -14.63 -1.59 0.17
C HIS A 23 -15.37 -0.75 1.20
N LYS A 24 -14.66 -0.30 2.24
CA LYS A 24 -15.20 0.57 3.28
C LYS A 24 -14.86 2.00 2.96
N ILE A 25 -15.88 2.84 2.83
CA ILE A 25 -15.71 4.28 2.58
C ILE A 25 -15.37 4.93 3.91
N LEU A 26 -14.23 5.62 3.96
CA LEU A 26 -13.70 6.21 5.18
C LEU A 26 -13.88 7.74 5.19
N THR A 27 -14.15 8.29 6.37
CA THR A 27 -13.95 9.71 6.61
C THR A 27 -12.48 10.06 6.38
N PRO A 28 -12.14 11.16 5.66
CA PRO A 28 -10.75 11.59 5.52
C PRO A 28 -10.07 11.72 6.89
N PRO A 29 -8.78 11.34 7.03
CA PRO A 29 -8.11 11.28 8.33
C PRO A 29 -8.04 12.62 9.08
N ASP A 30 -8.11 13.74 8.36
CA ASP A 30 -8.04 15.11 8.86
C ASP A 30 -9.42 15.71 9.17
N LYS A 31 -10.50 14.96 8.96
CA LYS A 31 -11.89 15.41 9.17
C LYS A 31 -12.53 14.69 10.34
N SER A 32 -13.31 15.46 11.11
CA SER A 32 -14.12 14.94 12.21
C SER A 32 -15.28 15.89 12.47
N GLY A 33 -16.38 15.39 13.01
CA GLY A 33 -17.54 16.19 13.35
C GLY A 33 -18.82 15.38 13.36
N ARG A 34 -19.93 16.05 13.55
CA ARG A 34 -21.25 15.45 13.56
C ARG A 34 -21.86 15.49 12.15
N LEU A 35 -22.47 14.38 11.73
CA LEU A 35 -23.13 14.29 10.42
C LEU A 35 -24.46 15.02 10.43
N SER A 36 -24.61 16.02 9.55
CA SER A 36 -25.89 16.71 9.32
C SER A 36 -26.76 15.99 8.31
N TRP A 37 -26.15 15.26 7.37
CA TRP A 37 -26.83 14.55 6.31
C TRP A 37 -26.02 13.34 5.84
N VAL A 38 -26.71 12.26 5.47
CA VAL A 38 -26.13 11.05 4.87
C VAL A 38 -26.99 10.65 3.68
N ALA A 39 -26.36 10.33 2.57
CA ALA A 39 -27.03 9.88 1.36
C ALA A 39 -27.72 8.52 1.59
N PRO A 40 -28.89 8.29 1.01
CA PRO A 40 -29.54 6.96 1.02
C PRO A 40 -28.67 5.95 0.25
N ALA A 41 -28.95 4.65 0.45
CA ALA A 41 -28.30 3.61 -0.35
C ALA A 41 -28.67 3.79 -1.84
N GLY A 42 -27.67 3.71 -2.71
CA GLY A 42 -27.83 3.95 -4.14
C GLY A 42 -26.49 3.92 -4.88
N GLU A 43 -26.54 4.27 -6.15
CA GLU A 43 -25.35 4.40 -7.00
C GLU A 43 -24.89 5.85 -7.01
N TYR A 44 -23.60 6.06 -6.74
CA TYR A 44 -22.98 7.39 -6.66
C TYR A 44 -21.66 7.38 -7.42
N THR A 45 -21.31 8.51 -8.02
CA THR A 45 -19.98 8.72 -8.56
C THR A 45 -19.00 9.07 -7.42
N ILE A 46 -17.70 8.93 -7.68
CA ILE A 46 -16.66 9.24 -6.67
C ILE A 46 -16.64 10.69 -6.24
N ASP A 47 -17.19 11.60 -7.05
CA ASP A 47 -17.21 13.04 -6.82
C ASP A 47 -18.50 13.54 -6.16
N GLU A 48 -19.53 12.71 -6.09
CA GLU A 48 -20.78 13.06 -5.43
C GLU A 48 -20.64 13.00 -3.91
N PRO A 49 -21.19 13.98 -3.17
CA PRO A 49 -21.20 13.94 -1.72
C PRO A 49 -22.14 12.83 -1.22
N ILE A 50 -21.63 12.00 -0.33
CA ILE A 50 -22.39 10.91 0.31
C ILE A 50 -22.74 11.20 1.76
N ALA A 51 -22.08 12.17 2.38
CA ALA A 51 -22.41 12.69 3.69
C ALA A 51 -21.96 14.14 3.83
N ARG A 52 -22.52 14.85 4.81
CA ARG A 52 -22.14 16.23 5.12
C ARG A 52 -22.02 16.40 6.63
N LEU A 53 -20.97 17.08 7.09
CA LEU A 53 -20.80 17.48 8.48
C LEU A 53 -21.63 18.73 8.81
N GLU A 54 -21.82 19.01 10.09
CA GLU A 54 -22.56 20.23 10.54
C GLU A 54 -21.87 21.53 10.14
N ASP A 55 -20.53 21.51 9.96
CA ASP A 55 -19.74 22.65 9.49
C ASP A 55 -19.86 22.90 7.96
N GLY A 56 -20.64 22.08 7.25
CA GLY A 56 -20.83 22.14 5.80
C GLY A 56 -19.80 21.34 4.99
N THR A 57 -18.82 20.69 5.61
CA THR A 57 -17.84 19.86 4.91
C THR A 57 -18.53 18.67 4.24
N GLU A 58 -18.31 18.51 2.94
CA GLU A 58 -18.81 17.37 2.17
C GLU A 58 -17.84 16.20 2.24
N LEU A 59 -18.36 15.01 2.49
CA LEU A 59 -17.64 13.74 2.46
C LEU A 59 -18.06 12.95 1.22
N ARG A 60 -17.08 12.39 0.52
CA ARG A 60 -17.25 11.73 -0.78
C ARG A 60 -16.71 10.30 -0.73
N LEU A 61 -16.91 9.53 -1.80
CA LEU A 61 -16.36 8.17 -1.93
C LEU A 61 -14.83 8.17 -2.01
N ALA A 62 -14.23 9.25 -2.51
CA ALA A 62 -12.78 9.43 -2.59
C ALA A 62 -12.32 10.65 -1.79
N HIS A 63 -11.08 10.61 -1.33
CA HIS A 63 -10.39 11.75 -0.73
C HIS A 63 -8.93 11.79 -1.14
N TYR A 64 -8.32 12.96 -1.05
CA TYR A 64 -6.90 13.15 -1.34
C TYR A 64 -6.07 13.05 -0.08
N TRP A 65 -4.89 12.42 -0.19
CA TRP A 65 -3.92 12.34 0.90
C TRP A 65 -2.50 12.52 0.35
N PRO A 66 -1.63 13.33 1.00
CA PRO A 66 -0.26 13.51 0.55
C PRO A 66 0.55 12.23 0.77
N VAL A 67 1.11 11.65 -0.29
CA VAL A 67 1.80 10.34 -0.25
C VAL A 67 3.02 10.28 0.67
N ARG A 68 3.63 11.43 1.00
CA ARG A 68 4.77 11.49 1.93
C ARG A 68 4.38 11.73 3.38
N ALA A 69 3.09 11.88 3.67
CA ALA A 69 2.59 11.99 5.02
C ALA A 69 2.00 10.63 5.44
N PRO A 70 2.49 10.01 6.52
CA PRO A 70 1.91 8.76 7.00
C PRO A 70 0.46 8.99 7.43
N ARG A 71 -0.41 8.03 7.17
CA ARG A 71 -1.79 8.12 7.66
C ARG A 71 -1.79 7.89 9.18
N PRO A 72 -2.53 8.71 9.94
CA PRO A 72 -2.53 8.64 11.39
C PRO A 72 -3.05 7.29 11.89
N VAL A 73 -2.50 6.83 12.99
CA VAL A 73 -2.92 5.62 13.69
C VAL A 73 -3.34 5.97 15.12
N ALA A 74 -4.38 5.33 15.62
CA ALA A 74 -4.83 5.53 17.00
C ALA A 74 -3.85 4.87 17.99
N GLN A 75 -3.33 3.69 17.65
CA GLN A 75 -2.42 2.92 18.48
C GLN A 75 -1.58 1.97 17.63
N LYS A 76 -0.30 1.81 17.97
CA LYS A 76 0.52 0.71 17.47
C LYS A 76 0.21 -0.54 18.30
N LEU A 77 -0.09 -1.64 17.62
CA LEU A 77 -0.31 -2.94 18.25
C LEU A 77 1.00 -3.71 18.36
N ASP A 78 1.10 -4.59 19.37
CA ASP A 78 2.26 -5.47 19.51
C ASP A 78 2.27 -6.50 18.37
N PRO A 79 3.43 -6.75 17.74
CA PRO A 79 3.57 -7.72 16.65
C PRO A 79 3.57 -9.15 17.19
N SER A 80 2.40 -9.67 17.54
CA SER A 80 2.22 -11.00 18.13
C SER A 80 1.61 -12.03 17.18
N LEU A 81 0.93 -11.59 16.13
CA LEU A 81 0.28 -12.48 15.18
C LEU A 81 1.25 -12.89 14.06
N PRO A 82 1.36 -14.19 13.72
CA PRO A 82 2.22 -14.64 12.65
C PRO A 82 1.68 -14.23 11.27
N PHE A 83 2.58 -13.76 10.41
CA PHE A 83 2.33 -13.64 8.99
C PHE A 83 2.80 -14.91 8.30
N LEU A 84 1.88 -15.68 7.77
CA LEU A 84 2.19 -16.91 7.03
C LEU A 84 2.47 -16.58 5.58
N THR A 85 3.66 -16.97 5.10
CA THR A 85 4.08 -16.76 3.71
C THR A 85 3.59 -17.87 2.76
N GLY A 86 3.19 -19.01 3.33
CA GLY A 86 2.89 -20.24 2.60
C GLY A 86 4.14 -21.05 2.21
N MET A 87 5.31 -20.57 2.55
CA MET A 87 6.58 -21.25 2.33
C MET A 87 7.07 -21.87 3.64
N ARG A 88 7.07 -23.19 3.75
CA ARG A 88 7.43 -23.91 5.00
C ARG A 88 8.76 -23.50 5.61
N ILE A 89 9.78 -23.26 4.77
CA ILE A 89 11.11 -22.87 5.24
C ILE A 89 11.05 -21.49 5.89
N LEU A 90 10.37 -20.54 5.29
CA LEU A 90 10.22 -19.19 5.85
C LEU A 90 9.37 -19.24 7.12
N ASP A 91 8.22 -19.88 7.07
CA ASP A 91 7.27 -19.91 8.17
C ASP A 91 7.82 -20.62 9.43
N VAL A 92 8.70 -21.61 9.26
CA VAL A 92 9.29 -22.39 10.38
C VAL A 92 10.63 -21.81 10.85
N MET A 93 11.52 -21.45 9.92
CA MET A 93 12.89 -21.06 10.25
C MET A 93 13.09 -19.56 10.37
N PHE A 94 12.25 -18.76 9.68
CA PHE A 94 12.33 -17.30 9.63
C PHE A 94 10.92 -16.68 9.75
N PRO A 95 10.21 -16.96 10.86
CA PRO A 95 8.81 -16.55 10.98
C PRO A 95 8.68 -15.03 10.92
N LEU A 96 7.72 -14.58 10.13
CA LEU A 96 7.32 -13.18 10.04
C LEU A 96 6.13 -12.91 10.93
N VAL A 97 5.96 -11.66 11.34
CA VAL A 97 4.82 -11.22 12.12
C VAL A 97 4.02 -10.17 11.35
N MET A 98 2.72 -10.13 11.60
CA MET A 98 1.85 -9.07 11.09
C MET A 98 2.32 -7.71 11.61
N GLY A 99 2.47 -6.73 10.72
CA GLY A 99 3.08 -5.44 11.04
C GLY A 99 4.60 -5.43 11.10
N GLY A 100 5.25 -6.57 10.80
CA GLY A 100 6.69 -6.67 10.69
C GLY A 100 7.20 -6.30 9.29
N ALA A 101 8.52 -6.18 9.17
CA ALA A 101 9.21 -5.97 7.90
C ALA A 101 10.27 -7.08 7.70
N ALA A 102 10.44 -7.50 6.45
CA ALA A 102 11.46 -8.47 6.06
C ALA A 102 12.20 -8.01 4.82
N ALA A 103 13.49 -8.28 4.77
CA ALA A 103 14.30 -8.08 3.58
C ALA A 103 14.57 -9.42 2.88
N ILE A 104 14.52 -9.41 1.57
CA ILE A 104 14.90 -10.55 0.72
C ILE A 104 16.16 -10.13 -0.07
N PRO A 105 17.36 -10.18 0.54
CA PRO A 105 18.58 -9.77 -0.12
C PRO A 105 19.04 -10.84 -1.10
N GLY A 106 19.65 -10.40 -2.19
CA GLY A 106 20.29 -11.32 -3.14
C GLY A 106 20.66 -10.62 -4.44
N PRO A 107 21.66 -11.16 -5.17
CA PRO A 107 22.06 -10.65 -6.47
C PRO A 107 20.97 -10.90 -7.52
N PHE A 108 21.21 -10.40 -8.73
CA PHE A 108 20.34 -10.66 -9.88
C PHE A 108 20.22 -12.18 -10.12
N GLY A 109 19.02 -12.65 -10.42
CA GLY A 109 18.75 -14.07 -10.68
C GLY A 109 18.64 -14.96 -9.42
N SER A 110 18.70 -14.40 -8.21
CA SER A 110 18.56 -15.17 -6.97
C SER A 110 17.13 -15.59 -6.61
N GLY A 111 16.15 -15.26 -7.44
CA GLY A 111 14.74 -15.61 -7.23
C GLY A 111 13.96 -14.67 -6.30
N LYS A 112 14.42 -13.44 -6.09
CA LYS A 112 13.72 -12.46 -5.25
C LYS A 112 12.28 -12.22 -5.69
N THR A 113 12.07 -11.91 -6.96
CA THR A 113 10.75 -11.65 -7.54
C THR A 113 9.84 -12.88 -7.44
N VAL A 114 10.36 -14.08 -7.75
CA VAL A 114 9.60 -15.34 -7.62
C VAL A 114 9.20 -15.60 -6.16
N THR A 115 10.08 -15.30 -5.21
CA THR A 115 9.76 -15.40 -3.78
C THR A 115 8.65 -14.43 -3.39
N GLN A 116 8.71 -13.18 -3.85
CA GLN A 116 7.68 -12.19 -3.59
C GLN A 116 6.33 -12.58 -4.21
N GLN A 117 6.31 -13.05 -5.45
CA GLN A 117 5.10 -13.55 -6.11
C GLN A 117 4.49 -14.73 -5.34
N SER A 118 5.32 -15.65 -4.86
CA SER A 118 4.85 -16.78 -4.05
C SER A 118 4.23 -16.32 -2.73
N VAL A 119 4.83 -15.32 -2.06
CA VAL A 119 4.27 -14.71 -0.85
C VAL A 119 2.98 -13.96 -1.16
N ALA A 120 2.89 -13.26 -2.29
CA ALA A 120 1.67 -12.59 -2.73
C ALA A 120 0.51 -13.57 -2.91
N LYS A 121 0.79 -14.72 -3.53
CA LYS A 121 -0.19 -15.76 -3.82
C LYS A 121 -0.66 -16.51 -2.57
N HIS A 122 0.29 -16.96 -1.75
CA HIS A 122 0.04 -17.89 -0.66
C HIS A 122 -0.01 -17.24 0.73
N GLY A 123 0.40 -15.98 0.83
CA GLY A 123 0.39 -15.25 2.09
C GLY A 123 -1.01 -15.07 2.67
N ASN A 124 -1.08 -14.94 4.00
CA ASN A 124 -2.35 -14.79 4.70
C ASN A 124 -2.90 -13.34 4.72
N ALA A 125 -2.26 -12.40 4.02
CA ALA A 125 -2.79 -11.05 3.83
C ALA A 125 -4.09 -11.05 3.01
N ASP A 126 -4.97 -10.09 3.29
CA ASP A 126 -6.22 -9.89 2.54
C ASP A 126 -5.96 -9.12 1.25
N ILE A 127 -5.13 -8.09 1.31
CA ILE A 127 -4.78 -7.23 0.18
C ILE A 127 -3.27 -7.30 -0.05
N VAL A 128 -2.88 -7.30 -1.31
CA VAL A 128 -1.48 -7.26 -1.75
C VAL A 128 -1.21 -5.94 -2.45
N VAL A 129 -0.16 -5.24 -2.06
CA VAL A 129 0.35 -4.07 -2.77
C VAL A 129 1.74 -4.41 -3.28
N TYR A 130 1.90 -4.49 -4.59
CA TYR A 130 3.18 -4.77 -5.24
C TYR A 130 3.71 -3.50 -5.91
N VAL A 131 4.90 -3.08 -5.53
CA VAL A 131 5.57 -1.90 -6.06
C VAL A 131 6.80 -2.35 -6.83
N GLY A 132 6.73 -2.31 -8.15
CA GLY A 132 7.91 -2.40 -9.00
C GLY A 132 8.59 -1.04 -9.03
N CYS A 133 9.74 -0.91 -8.37
CA CYS A 133 10.47 0.34 -8.23
C CYS A 133 11.74 0.33 -9.06
N GLY A 134 11.72 0.98 -10.22
CA GLY A 134 12.86 1.08 -11.13
C GLY A 134 13.25 -0.24 -11.80
N GLU A 135 12.31 -1.16 -11.91
CA GLU A 135 12.53 -2.46 -12.54
C GLU A 135 12.70 -2.34 -14.06
N ARG A 136 13.29 -3.36 -14.66
CA ARG A 136 13.43 -3.43 -16.12
C ARG A 136 12.06 -3.58 -16.77
N GLY A 137 11.88 -2.98 -17.94
CA GLY A 137 10.61 -3.02 -18.66
C GLY A 137 10.11 -4.43 -18.94
N ASN A 138 11.00 -5.36 -19.31
CA ASN A 138 10.66 -6.76 -19.55
C ASN A 138 10.21 -7.47 -18.26
N GLU A 139 10.91 -7.31 -17.14
CA GLU A 139 10.55 -7.91 -15.84
C GLU A 139 9.19 -7.37 -15.35
N MET A 140 8.92 -6.08 -15.57
CA MET A 140 7.63 -5.50 -15.22
C MET A 140 6.52 -5.99 -16.16
N THR A 141 6.83 -6.22 -17.43
CA THR A 141 5.88 -6.81 -18.39
C THR A 141 5.51 -8.24 -17.95
N ASP A 142 6.49 -9.04 -17.53
CA ASP A 142 6.25 -10.39 -17.04
C ASP A 142 5.30 -10.36 -15.83
N VAL A 143 5.55 -9.47 -14.86
CA VAL A 143 4.66 -9.29 -13.70
C VAL A 143 3.24 -8.88 -14.13
N LEU A 144 3.10 -7.95 -15.07
CA LEU A 144 1.80 -7.47 -15.55
C LEU A 144 1.02 -8.54 -16.34
N VAL A 145 1.71 -9.49 -16.94
CA VAL A 145 1.10 -10.63 -17.66
C VAL A 145 0.79 -11.77 -16.70
N GLU A 146 1.74 -12.13 -15.83
CA GLU A 146 1.61 -13.29 -14.95
C GLU A 146 0.62 -13.07 -13.80
N PHE A 147 0.61 -11.89 -13.18
CA PHE A 147 -0.26 -11.63 -12.01
C PHE A 147 -1.76 -11.79 -12.30
N PRO A 148 -2.31 -11.34 -13.44
CA PRO A 148 -3.71 -11.57 -13.79
C PRO A 148 -4.06 -13.05 -13.99
N GLU A 149 -3.09 -13.88 -14.39
CA GLU A 149 -3.27 -15.32 -14.62
C GLU A 149 -3.18 -16.15 -13.32
N LEU A 150 -2.66 -15.54 -12.22
CA LEU A 150 -2.57 -16.23 -10.94
C LEU A 150 -3.94 -16.36 -10.30
N GLU A 151 -4.31 -17.58 -9.95
CA GLU A 151 -5.49 -17.85 -9.12
C GLU A 151 -5.17 -17.61 -7.64
N ASP A 152 -6.08 -16.95 -6.96
CA ASP A 152 -6.05 -16.80 -5.52
C ASP A 152 -6.54 -18.11 -4.86
N PRO A 153 -5.67 -18.84 -4.13
CA PRO A 153 -6.06 -20.09 -3.49
C PRO A 153 -7.16 -19.93 -2.42
N LYS A 154 -7.43 -18.70 -1.97
CA LYS A 154 -8.47 -18.42 -0.96
C LYS A 154 -9.86 -18.32 -1.58
N THR A 155 -9.95 -17.68 -2.75
CA THR A 155 -11.23 -17.35 -3.38
C THR A 155 -11.50 -18.15 -4.65
N GLY A 156 -10.47 -18.76 -5.24
CA GLY A 156 -10.54 -19.42 -6.56
C GLY A 156 -10.70 -18.46 -7.73
N GLY A 157 -10.67 -17.14 -7.47
CA GLY A 157 -10.73 -16.10 -8.50
C GLY A 157 -9.33 -15.57 -8.86
N PRO A 158 -9.25 -14.59 -9.78
CA PRO A 158 -7.98 -13.96 -10.12
C PRO A 158 -7.34 -13.26 -8.90
N LEU A 159 -6.05 -13.48 -8.68
CA LEU A 159 -5.28 -12.81 -7.61
C LEU A 159 -5.35 -11.28 -7.73
N MET A 160 -5.50 -10.77 -8.96
CA MET A 160 -5.65 -9.34 -9.24
C MET A 160 -6.86 -8.70 -8.56
N HIS A 161 -7.91 -9.46 -8.20
CA HIS A 161 -9.06 -8.91 -7.49
C HIS A 161 -8.75 -8.35 -6.09
N ARG A 162 -7.59 -8.74 -5.52
CA ARG A 162 -7.10 -8.23 -4.23
C ARG A 162 -5.68 -7.69 -4.31
N THR A 163 -5.19 -7.38 -5.52
CA THR A 163 -3.81 -6.90 -5.73
C THR A 163 -3.81 -5.51 -6.36
N ILE A 164 -2.95 -4.65 -5.83
CA ILE A 164 -2.63 -3.34 -6.39
C ILE A 164 -1.22 -3.40 -6.95
N LEU A 165 -1.07 -3.13 -8.25
CA LEU A 165 0.23 -3.06 -8.92
C LEU A 165 0.62 -1.61 -9.16
N ILE A 166 1.80 -1.22 -8.68
CA ILE A 166 2.44 0.05 -8.99
C ILE A 166 3.67 -0.24 -9.83
N ALA A 167 3.58 0.05 -11.12
CA ALA A 167 4.64 -0.21 -12.07
C ALA A 167 5.47 1.05 -12.31
N ASN A 168 6.69 1.09 -11.78
CA ASN A 168 7.69 2.10 -12.12
C ASN A 168 8.89 1.43 -12.77
N THR A 169 9.11 1.70 -14.04
CA THR A 169 10.23 1.14 -14.82
C THR A 169 11.46 2.02 -14.76
N SER A 170 12.63 1.45 -15.07
CA SER A 170 13.93 2.12 -14.98
C SER A 170 14.09 3.34 -15.90
N ASN A 171 13.28 3.45 -16.96
CA ASN A 171 13.26 4.57 -17.90
C ASN A 171 12.36 5.73 -17.45
N MET A 172 11.60 5.57 -16.38
CA MET A 172 10.76 6.64 -15.82
C MET A 172 11.61 7.66 -15.05
N PRO A 173 11.10 8.91 -14.87
CA PRO A 173 11.79 9.95 -14.12
C PRO A 173 12.15 9.53 -12.70
N VAL A 174 13.30 9.97 -12.20
CA VAL A 174 13.82 9.65 -10.86
C VAL A 174 12.84 10.03 -9.74
N ALA A 175 12.19 11.19 -9.87
CA ALA A 175 11.18 11.63 -8.91
C ALA A 175 9.96 10.68 -8.84
N ALA A 176 9.56 10.10 -9.97
CA ALA A 176 8.49 9.10 -10.01
C ALA A 176 8.94 7.79 -9.33
N ARG A 177 10.20 7.39 -9.52
CA ARG A 177 10.80 6.24 -8.85
C ARG A 177 10.82 6.42 -7.33
N GLU A 178 11.27 7.56 -6.85
CA GLU A 178 11.28 7.89 -5.42
C GLU A 178 9.84 7.88 -4.85
N ALA A 179 8.87 8.46 -5.56
CA ALA A 179 7.49 8.55 -5.10
C ALA A 179 6.72 7.22 -5.14
N SER A 180 7.14 6.24 -5.96
CA SER A 180 6.39 4.99 -6.16
C SER A 180 6.22 4.18 -4.87
N VAL A 181 7.26 4.10 -4.04
CA VAL A 181 7.22 3.38 -2.75
C VAL A 181 6.26 4.07 -1.79
N TYR A 182 6.31 5.40 -1.68
CA TYR A 182 5.37 6.14 -0.82
C TYR A 182 3.93 6.00 -1.28
N THR A 183 3.69 5.98 -2.60
CA THR A 183 2.35 5.71 -3.16
C THR A 183 1.85 4.34 -2.72
N GLY A 184 2.71 3.31 -2.79
CA GLY A 184 2.39 1.96 -2.32
C GLY A 184 2.06 1.92 -0.83
N ILE A 185 2.88 2.57 0.00
CA ILE A 185 2.65 2.65 1.44
C ILE A 185 1.32 3.35 1.75
N THR A 186 1.04 4.48 1.11
CA THR A 186 -0.21 5.23 1.33
C THR A 186 -1.44 4.39 0.98
N LEU A 187 -1.41 3.63 -0.11
CA LEU A 187 -2.49 2.71 -0.48
C LEU A 187 -2.60 1.55 0.51
N ALA A 188 -1.48 0.98 0.94
CA ALA A 188 -1.48 -0.07 1.97
C ALA A 188 -2.08 0.43 3.29
N GLU A 189 -1.71 1.63 3.72
CA GLU A 189 -2.28 2.27 4.91
C GLU A 189 -3.77 2.57 4.77
N TYR A 190 -4.25 2.92 3.58
CA TYR A 190 -5.66 3.13 3.31
C TYR A 190 -6.47 1.84 3.52
N PHE A 191 -6.00 0.70 3.03
CA PHE A 191 -6.66 -0.60 3.25
C PHE A 191 -6.50 -1.09 4.69
N ARG A 192 -5.36 -0.82 5.34
CA ARG A 192 -5.18 -1.05 6.77
C ARG A 192 -6.26 -0.31 7.58
N ASP A 193 -6.52 0.96 7.27
CA ASP A 193 -7.52 1.77 7.97
C ASP A 193 -8.94 1.21 7.78
N GLN A 194 -9.18 0.47 6.71
CA GLN A 194 -10.40 -0.30 6.49
C GLN A 194 -10.46 -1.59 7.33
N GLY A 195 -9.36 -1.95 8.03
CA GLY A 195 -9.25 -3.16 8.86
C GLY A 195 -8.82 -4.40 8.09
N TYR A 196 -8.23 -4.26 6.90
CA TYR A 196 -7.65 -5.37 6.16
C TYR A 196 -6.19 -5.58 6.53
N SER A 197 -5.75 -6.83 6.50
CA SER A 197 -4.34 -7.19 6.56
C SER A 197 -3.71 -6.97 5.19
N VAL A 198 -2.71 -6.09 5.12
CA VAL A 198 -2.08 -5.71 3.86
C VAL A 198 -0.63 -6.19 3.83
N SER A 199 -0.25 -6.86 2.75
CA SER A 199 1.14 -7.20 2.45
C SER A 199 1.66 -6.23 1.38
N LEU A 200 2.66 -5.43 1.72
CA LEU A 200 3.34 -4.54 0.78
C LEU A 200 4.68 -5.15 0.39
N MET A 201 4.92 -5.25 -0.91
CA MET A 201 6.16 -5.74 -1.49
C MET A 201 6.77 -4.65 -2.36
N ALA A 202 8.07 -4.39 -2.20
CA ALA A 202 8.80 -3.43 -3.02
C ALA A 202 9.98 -4.12 -3.71
N ASP A 203 9.94 -4.18 -5.02
CA ASP A 203 10.99 -4.71 -5.87
C ASP A 203 11.51 -3.60 -6.82
N SER A 204 12.68 -3.01 -6.61
CA SER A 204 13.54 -3.26 -5.46
C SER A 204 13.82 -1.95 -4.71
N THR A 205 13.99 -2.03 -3.40
CA THR A 205 14.34 -0.88 -2.55
C THR A 205 15.74 -0.32 -2.87
N SER A 206 16.66 -1.10 -3.47
CA SER A 206 17.94 -0.62 -3.95
C SER A 206 17.79 0.43 -5.05
N ARG A 207 16.85 0.26 -5.96
CA ARG A 207 16.53 1.24 -7.02
C ARG A 207 15.90 2.52 -6.47
N TRP A 208 15.14 2.40 -5.40
CA TRP A 208 14.63 3.55 -4.66
C TRP A 208 15.77 4.33 -3.98
N ALA A 209 16.72 3.63 -3.35
CA ALA A 209 17.91 4.25 -2.76
C ALA A 209 18.78 4.95 -3.83
N GLU A 210 18.96 4.34 -5.01
CA GLU A 210 19.62 5.00 -6.16
C GLU A 210 18.92 6.30 -6.55
N ALA A 211 17.58 6.32 -6.56
CA ALA A 211 16.82 7.55 -6.86
C ALA A 211 17.09 8.64 -5.82
N LEU A 212 17.15 8.30 -4.53
CA LEU A 212 17.52 9.26 -3.49
C LEU A 212 18.94 9.78 -3.65
N ARG A 213 19.90 8.93 -4.01
CA ARG A 213 21.28 9.33 -4.29
C ARG A 213 21.35 10.31 -5.46
N GLU A 214 20.62 10.04 -6.54
CA GLU A 214 20.57 10.92 -7.71
C GLU A 214 19.94 12.27 -7.37
N ILE A 215 18.84 12.29 -6.62
CA ILE A 215 18.17 13.53 -6.20
C ILE A 215 19.09 14.36 -5.30
N SER A 216 19.71 13.76 -4.27
CA SER A 216 20.62 14.45 -3.37
C SER A 216 21.85 15.02 -4.08
N SER A 217 22.39 14.27 -5.05
CA SER A 217 23.49 14.73 -5.90
C SER A 217 23.11 15.96 -6.74
N ARG A 218 21.89 15.99 -7.30
CA ARG A 218 21.39 17.15 -8.06
C ARG A 218 21.09 18.36 -7.18
N LEU A 219 20.78 18.13 -5.91
CA LEU A 219 20.58 19.19 -4.90
C LEU A 219 21.89 19.65 -4.24
N GLU A 220 23.04 19.10 -4.67
CA GLU A 220 24.37 19.39 -4.11
C GLU A 220 24.46 19.13 -2.61
N GLU A 221 23.67 18.16 -2.12
CA GLU A 221 23.74 17.74 -0.72
C GLU A 221 25.04 16.98 -0.43
N MET A 222 25.57 17.15 0.78
CA MET A 222 26.81 16.47 1.18
C MET A 222 26.58 14.95 1.22
N PRO A 223 27.33 14.16 0.43
CA PRO A 223 27.16 12.71 0.42
C PRO A 223 27.72 12.07 1.69
N ALA A 224 27.06 11.00 2.14
CA ALA A 224 27.60 10.10 3.15
C ALA A 224 28.28 8.89 2.47
N GLU A 225 28.33 7.75 3.16
CA GLU A 225 28.95 6.53 2.69
C GLU A 225 28.38 6.10 1.32
N GLU A 226 29.25 5.67 0.41
CA GLU A 226 28.93 5.26 -0.97
C GLU A 226 28.14 6.29 -1.82
N GLY A 227 28.19 7.56 -1.43
CA GLY A 227 27.49 8.63 -2.14
C GLY A 227 25.98 8.71 -1.85
N TYR A 228 25.48 7.95 -0.90
CA TYR A 228 24.10 8.07 -0.46
C TYR A 228 23.86 9.27 0.47
N PRO A 229 22.63 9.81 0.51
CA PRO A 229 22.34 10.87 1.47
C PRO A 229 22.39 10.35 2.92
N PRO A 230 22.83 11.16 3.89
CA PRO A 230 22.98 10.74 5.29
C PRO A 230 21.64 10.34 5.96
N TYR A 231 20.52 10.78 5.40
CA TYR A 231 19.19 10.49 5.89
C TYR A 231 18.56 9.20 5.30
N LEU A 232 19.30 8.43 4.48
CA LEU A 232 18.77 7.21 3.87
C LEU A 232 18.25 6.22 4.91
N GLY A 233 19.00 6.00 5.98
CA GLY A 233 18.59 5.11 7.07
C GLY A 233 17.31 5.56 7.77
N ALA A 234 17.16 6.86 8.00
CA ALA A 234 15.96 7.42 8.62
C ALA A 234 14.71 7.33 7.72
N LYS A 235 14.90 7.32 6.39
CA LYS A 235 13.79 7.11 5.44
C LYS A 235 13.41 5.65 5.26
N LEU A 236 14.30 4.72 5.58
CA LEU A 236 14.04 3.26 5.55
C LEU A 236 13.36 2.77 6.83
N ALA A 237 13.60 3.44 7.96
CA ALA A 237 13.00 3.15 9.27
C ALA A 237 11.56 3.70 9.38
#